data_c4266952f63020c155b6a6a311e44a5f
#
_entry.id   c4266952f63020c155b6a6a311e44a5f
#
_cell.length_a   1.000
_cell.length_b   1.000
_cell.length_c   1.000
_cell.angle_alpha   90.00
_cell.angle_beta   90.00
_cell.angle_gamma   90.00
#
_symmetry.space_group_name_H-M   'P 1'
#
loop_
_entity.id
_entity.type
_entity.pdbx_description
1 polymer ?
#
loop_
_entity_poly.entity_id
_entity_poly.type
_entity_poly.pdbx_seq_one_letter_code
_entity_poly.pdbx_strand_id
1 'polypeptide(L)'
;TIVNQQSFDERALHKLFCSSLRTRNIFAKTIYHEKSSTKVDSAQKWAHPDIVGVQFEEFKNEATLALLKATEPKATIHIYSYELKKQIVSDYQLKQCYFQALSNSSWANFGYLVTFEINEDLREEIERLNNAFGIGVILMEATGYTILCPAKEKELDYTTIEKLNNLNPDFCKFITKLSKVMNASKDYTDDAKQSFIKICDKIFDSDDDLEKYCKDYNIPF
;
A
#
# COMPACT_ATOMS: atom_id res chain seq x y z
N THR A 1 5.71 -18.00 31.00
CA THR A 1 4.77 -18.60 30.03
C THR A 1 5.43 -18.37 28.67
N ILE A 2 5.89 -19.45 28.03
CA ILE A 2 6.49 -19.42 26.68
C ILE A 2 5.32 -19.11 25.74
N VAL A 3 5.26 -17.88 25.24
CA VAL A 3 4.37 -17.52 24.15
C VAL A 3 4.90 -18.28 22.94
N ASN A 4 4.13 -19.28 22.47
CA ASN A 4 4.38 -19.95 21.20
C ASN A 4 4.47 -18.85 20.11
N GLN A 5 5.65 -18.60 19.58
CA GLN A 5 5.82 -17.82 18.38
C GLN A 5 5.11 -18.58 17.25
N GLN A 6 3.87 -18.21 16.99
CA GLN A 6 3.16 -18.68 15.82
C GLN A 6 3.92 -18.18 14.58
N SER A 7 4.52 -19.12 13.88
CA SER A 7 5.39 -18.82 12.73
C SER A 7 4.55 -18.75 11.47
N PHE A 8 3.95 -17.58 11.20
CA PHE A 8 3.40 -17.31 9.88
C PHE A 8 4.38 -16.45 9.07
N ASP A 9 4.27 -16.53 7.75
CA ASP A 9 5.08 -15.76 6.83
C ASP A 9 4.50 -14.35 6.68
N GLU A 10 5.35 -13.31 6.70
CA GLU A 10 4.97 -11.91 6.46
C GLU A 10 4.17 -11.76 5.15
N ARG A 11 4.50 -12.52 4.13
CA ARG A 11 3.77 -12.52 2.85
C ARG A 11 2.30 -12.92 2.96
N ALA A 12 1.94 -13.75 3.94
CA ALA A 12 0.55 -14.10 4.19
C ALA A 12 -0.30 -12.89 4.64
N LEU A 13 0.33 -11.85 5.19
CA LEU A 13 -0.35 -10.61 5.57
C LEU A 13 -0.79 -9.77 4.36
N HIS A 14 -0.16 -9.92 3.18
CA HIS A 14 -0.46 -9.11 2.01
C HIS A 14 -1.93 -9.21 1.57
N LYS A 15 -2.46 -10.44 1.49
CA LYS A 15 -3.86 -10.65 1.11
C LYS A 15 -4.83 -10.08 2.14
N LEU A 16 -4.53 -10.22 3.43
CA LEU A 16 -5.34 -9.64 4.52
C LEU A 16 -5.38 -8.12 4.40
N PHE A 17 -4.21 -7.51 4.25
CA PHE A 17 -4.12 -6.06 4.16
C PHE A 17 -4.79 -5.52 2.89
N CYS A 18 -4.60 -6.15 1.73
CA CYS A 18 -5.29 -5.77 0.50
C CYS A 18 -6.83 -5.88 0.63
N SER A 19 -7.34 -6.90 1.34
CA SER A 19 -8.77 -7.02 1.64
C SER A 19 -9.25 -5.88 2.52
N SER A 20 -8.51 -5.55 3.58
CA SER A 20 -8.84 -4.43 4.47
C SER A 20 -8.78 -3.06 3.77
N LEU A 21 -7.82 -2.86 2.86
CA LEU A 21 -7.75 -1.65 2.04
C LEU A 21 -8.97 -1.49 1.14
N ARG A 22 -9.50 -2.59 0.59
CA ARG A 22 -10.67 -2.58 -0.29
C ARG A 22 -11.93 -2.08 0.42
N THR A 23 -12.09 -2.31 1.72
CA THR A 23 -13.24 -1.78 2.50
C THR A 23 -13.25 -0.26 2.55
N ARG A 24 -12.12 0.39 2.28
CA ARG A 24 -11.96 1.85 2.18
C ARG A 24 -11.80 2.35 0.73
N ASN A 25 -12.24 1.57 -0.25
CA ASN A 25 -12.12 1.87 -1.68
C ASN A 25 -10.68 2.08 -2.17
N ILE A 26 -9.70 1.47 -1.51
CA ILE A 26 -8.31 1.45 -1.98
C ILE A 26 -8.09 0.12 -2.72
N PHE A 27 -7.74 0.22 -3.99
CA PHE A 27 -7.46 -0.91 -4.87
C PHE A 27 -5.96 -1.18 -4.86
N ALA A 28 -5.56 -2.34 -4.34
CA ALA A 28 -4.17 -2.61 -4.05
C ALA A 28 -3.62 -3.84 -4.79
N LYS A 29 -2.31 -3.84 -4.99
CA LYS A 29 -1.56 -4.92 -5.61
C LYS A 29 -0.25 -5.15 -4.91
N THR A 30 0.03 -6.40 -4.57
CA THR A 30 1.35 -6.87 -4.13
C THR A 30 2.36 -6.77 -5.28
N ILE A 31 3.53 -6.22 -4.98
CA ILE A 31 4.66 -6.11 -5.89
C ILE A 31 5.69 -7.18 -5.50
N TYR A 32 5.89 -8.15 -6.38
CA TYR A 32 6.78 -9.27 -6.11
C TYR A 32 8.23 -8.93 -6.47
N HIS A 33 9.11 -8.89 -5.47
CA HIS A 33 10.55 -8.59 -5.65
C HIS A 33 11.24 -9.58 -6.59
N GLU A 34 10.82 -10.85 -6.57
CA GLU A 34 11.39 -11.92 -7.37
C GLU A 34 11.23 -11.70 -8.88
N LYS A 35 10.28 -10.84 -9.26
CA LYS A 35 10.04 -10.48 -10.66
C LYS A 35 10.88 -9.30 -11.12
N SER A 36 11.64 -8.69 -10.24
CA SER A 36 12.50 -7.55 -10.59
C SER A 36 13.68 -7.99 -11.43
N SER A 37 14.07 -7.14 -12.39
CA SER A 37 15.21 -7.39 -13.25
C SER A 37 16.51 -7.47 -12.42
N THR A 38 17.20 -8.61 -12.46
CA THR A 38 18.45 -8.87 -11.74
C THR A 38 19.67 -8.16 -12.35
N LYS A 39 19.49 -7.46 -13.47
CA LYS A 39 20.58 -6.75 -14.18
C LYS A 39 21.02 -5.44 -13.53
N VAL A 40 20.37 -5.03 -12.48
CA VAL A 40 20.66 -3.78 -11.78
C VAL A 40 21.19 -4.11 -10.40
N ASP A 41 22.26 -3.43 -10.04
CA ASP A 41 23.09 -3.56 -8.83
C ASP A 41 22.35 -3.98 -7.56
N SER A 42 22.96 -4.81 -6.72
CA SER A 42 22.41 -5.32 -5.44
C SER A 42 21.91 -4.22 -4.49
N ALA A 43 22.34 -2.97 -4.70
CA ALA A 43 21.87 -1.77 -4.00
C ALA A 43 20.39 -1.43 -4.29
N GLN A 44 19.79 -1.98 -5.35
CA GLN A 44 18.42 -1.69 -5.76
C GLN A 44 17.38 -2.72 -5.26
N LYS A 45 17.78 -3.69 -4.45
CA LYS A 45 16.85 -4.62 -3.79
C LYS A 45 15.77 -3.95 -2.93
N TRP A 46 15.98 -2.70 -2.57
CA TRP A 46 15.14 -1.89 -1.67
C TRP A 46 14.31 -0.83 -2.41
N ALA A 47 14.11 -0.98 -3.72
CA ALA A 47 13.58 0.11 -4.54
C ALA A 47 12.06 0.16 -4.66
N HIS A 48 11.33 -0.90 -4.34
CA HIS A 48 9.88 -0.93 -4.47
C HIS A 48 9.17 -1.35 -3.18
N PRO A 49 7.93 -0.84 -2.99
CA PRO A 49 7.11 -1.22 -1.84
C PRO A 49 6.65 -2.67 -1.95
N ASP A 50 6.19 -3.23 -0.84
CA ASP A 50 5.53 -4.53 -0.82
C ASP A 50 4.16 -4.47 -1.49
N ILE A 51 3.41 -3.39 -1.27
CA ILE A 51 2.08 -3.18 -1.83
C ILE A 51 1.95 -1.75 -2.35
N VAL A 52 1.35 -1.62 -3.54
CA VAL A 52 0.90 -0.35 -4.12
C VAL A 52 -0.61 -0.30 -4.09
N GLY A 53 -1.18 0.82 -3.66
CA GLY A 53 -2.62 1.07 -3.68
C GLY A 53 -2.99 2.33 -4.43
N VAL A 54 -4.22 2.39 -4.92
CA VAL A 54 -4.82 3.60 -5.46
C VAL A 54 -6.23 3.78 -4.94
N GLN A 55 -6.56 5.00 -4.61
CA GLN A 55 -7.92 5.45 -4.31
C GLN A 55 -8.36 6.42 -5.38
N PHE A 56 -9.55 6.18 -5.94
CA PHE A 56 -10.19 7.12 -6.87
C PHE A 56 -11.09 8.04 -6.07
N GLU A 57 -10.93 9.33 -6.23
CA GLU A 57 -11.86 10.30 -5.66
C GLU A 57 -13.13 10.37 -6.52
N GLU A 58 -14.28 10.19 -5.88
CA GLU A 58 -15.58 10.24 -6.53
C GLU A 58 -16.38 11.41 -5.97
N PHE A 59 -16.64 12.42 -6.80
CA PHE A 59 -17.48 13.56 -6.45
C PHE A 59 -18.86 13.39 -7.08
N LYS A 60 -19.92 13.60 -6.28
CA LYS A 60 -21.32 13.48 -6.74
C LYS A 60 -22.02 14.83 -6.84
N ASN A 61 -21.52 15.84 -6.13
CA ASN A 61 -22.13 17.15 -6.10
C ASN A 61 -21.82 17.91 -7.41
N GLU A 62 -22.85 18.46 -8.06
CA GLU A 62 -22.73 19.16 -9.35
C GLU A 62 -21.80 20.38 -9.28
N ALA A 63 -21.85 21.15 -8.18
CA ALA A 63 -20.99 22.31 -8.02
C ALA A 63 -19.52 21.89 -7.86
N THR A 64 -19.25 20.80 -7.13
CA THR A 64 -17.91 20.22 -6.99
C THR A 64 -17.38 19.74 -8.34
N LEU A 65 -18.21 19.05 -9.12
CA LEU A 65 -17.86 18.59 -10.47
C LEU A 65 -17.61 19.77 -11.44
N ALA A 66 -18.37 20.84 -11.33
CA ALA A 66 -18.16 22.06 -12.12
C ALA A 66 -16.84 22.75 -11.76
N LEU A 67 -16.53 22.85 -10.46
CA LEU A 67 -15.26 23.39 -9.99
C LEU A 67 -14.08 22.53 -10.46
N LEU A 68 -14.19 21.21 -10.33
CA LEU A 68 -13.19 20.26 -10.80
C LEU A 68 -12.87 20.44 -12.28
N LYS A 69 -13.91 20.59 -13.12
CA LYS A 69 -13.73 20.87 -14.56
C LYS A 69 -13.07 22.23 -14.82
N ALA A 70 -13.40 23.24 -14.04
CA ALA A 70 -12.87 24.59 -14.21
C ALA A 70 -11.41 24.73 -13.79
N THR A 71 -10.97 23.92 -12.82
CA THR A 71 -9.62 23.96 -12.27
C THR A 71 -8.66 22.99 -12.94
N GLU A 72 -9.16 22.08 -13.81
CA GLU A 72 -8.37 21.04 -14.48
C GLU A 72 -7.39 20.34 -13.53
N PRO A 73 -7.86 19.76 -12.42
CA PRO A 73 -6.96 19.17 -11.45
C PRO A 73 -6.15 18.05 -12.10
N LYS A 74 -4.86 18.03 -11.82
CA LYS A 74 -3.91 17.06 -12.40
C LYS A 74 -4.21 15.62 -12.04
N ALA A 75 -4.96 15.39 -10.95
CA ALA A 75 -5.32 14.04 -10.54
C ALA A 75 -6.56 14.04 -9.63
N THR A 76 -7.43 13.07 -9.84
CA THR A 76 -8.53 12.70 -8.94
C THR A 76 -8.25 11.36 -8.28
N ILE A 77 -6.97 11.07 -8.05
CA ILE A 77 -6.47 9.83 -7.46
C ILE A 77 -5.43 10.10 -6.40
N HIS A 78 -5.37 9.21 -5.41
CA HIS A 78 -4.25 9.15 -4.49
C HIS A 78 -3.56 7.79 -4.63
N ILE A 79 -2.24 7.81 -4.76
CA ILE A 79 -1.40 6.61 -4.84
C ILE A 79 -0.69 6.40 -3.52
N TYR A 80 -0.76 5.17 -3.03
CA TYR A 80 -0.23 4.72 -1.75
C TYR A 80 0.89 3.71 -1.95
N SER A 81 1.90 3.80 -1.10
CA SER A 81 2.99 2.84 -0.98
C SER A 81 3.01 2.27 0.43
N TYR A 82 2.99 0.95 0.54
CA TYR A 82 2.97 0.25 1.82
C TYR A 82 4.15 -0.70 1.94
N GLU A 83 4.87 -0.60 3.06
CA GLU A 83 5.90 -1.53 3.49
C GLU A 83 5.36 -2.34 4.65
N LEU A 84 5.29 -3.67 4.53
CA LEU A 84 4.71 -4.57 5.52
C LEU A 84 5.79 -5.20 6.37
N LYS A 85 5.48 -5.35 7.66
CA LYS A 85 6.30 -6.10 8.63
C LYS A 85 5.40 -6.95 9.50
N LYS A 86 5.86 -8.15 9.83
CA LYS A 86 5.15 -9.02 10.74
C LYS A 86 5.09 -8.41 12.15
N GLN A 87 6.22 -7.92 12.65
CA GLN A 87 6.32 -7.37 14.00
C GLN A 87 7.41 -6.31 14.10
N ILE A 88 7.24 -5.37 15.02
CA ILE A 88 8.21 -4.36 15.39
C ILE A 88 8.32 -4.30 16.92
N VAL A 89 9.39 -4.86 17.48
CA VAL A 89 9.52 -5.06 18.93
C VAL A 89 10.58 -4.18 19.60
N SER A 90 11.44 -3.50 18.81
CA SER A 90 12.51 -2.66 19.33
C SER A 90 12.67 -1.35 18.56
N ASP A 91 13.24 -0.35 19.21
CA ASP A 91 13.57 0.94 18.61
C ASP A 91 14.48 0.81 17.37
N TYR A 92 15.47 -0.05 17.43
CA TYR A 92 16.36 -0.31 16.29
C TYR A 92 15.58 -0.87 15.10
N GLN A 93 14.72 -1.87 15.34
CA GLN A 93 13.89 -2.47 14.29
C GLN A 93 12.90 -1.46 13.72
N LEU A 94 12.26 -0.64 14.57
CA LEU A 94 11.38 0.43 14.13
C LEU A 94 12.09 1.37 13.15
N LYS A 95 13.26 1.89 13.50
CA LYS A 95 14.03 2.79 12.65
C LYS A 95 14.41 2.14 11.32
N GLN A 96 14.87 0.89 11.36
CA GLN A 96 15.22 0.14 10.15
C GLN A 96 14.02 0.00 9.20
N CYS A 97 12.87 -0.46 9.71
CA CYS A 97 11.65 -0.64 8.92
C CYS A 97 11.09 0.72 8.43
N TYR A 98 11.14 1.73 9.29
CA TYR A 98 10.64 3.06 8.96
C TYR A 98 11.43 3.72 7.82
N PHE A 99 12.77 3.65 7.86
CA PHE A 99 13.61 4.18 6.78
C PHE A 99 13.51 3.35 5.50
N GLN A 100 13.23 2.05 5.60
CA GLN A 100 12.88 1.25 4.43
C GLN A 100 11.56 1.75 3.81
N ALA A 101 10.51 1.92 4.61
CA ALA A 101 9.24 2.47 4.14
C ALA A 101 9.40 3.87 3.53
N LEU A 102 10.22 4.74 4.14
CA LEU A 102 10.53 6.08 3.63
C LEU A 102 11.18 6.00 2.25
N SER A 103 12.19 5.16 2.08
CA SER A 103 12.88 4.95 0.81
C SER A 103 11.94 4.44 -0.27
N ASN A 104 11.14 3.42 0.06
CA ASN A 104 10.27 2.73 -0.89
C ASN A 104 9.00 3.54 -1.27
N SER A 105 8.68 4.60 -0.53
CA SER A 105 7.47 5.42 -0.73
C SER A 105 7.74 6.85 -1.19
N SER A 106 8.98 7.21 -1.47
CA SER A 106 9.38 8.59 -1.83
C SER A 106 8.64 9.14 -3.07
N TRP A 107 8.14 8.27 -3.91
CA TRP A 107 7.49 8.56 -5.19
C TRP A 107 5.96 8.68 -5.10
N ALA A 108 5.32 8.15 -4.03
CA ALA A 108 3.88 8.06 -3.88
C ALA A 108 3.29 9.27 -3.14
N ASN A 109 1.98 9.50 -3.28
CA ASN A 109 1.29 10.54 -2.51
C ASN A 109 1.36 10.25 -1.01
N PHE A 110 1.18 8.99 -0.61
CA PHE A 110 1.21 8.57 0.78
C PHE A 110 2.06 7.32 0.96
N GLY A 111 2.97 7.35 1.93
CA GLY A 111 3.80 6.22 2.31
C GLY A 111 3.46 5.73 3.71
N TYR A 112 3.33 4.42 3.89
CA TYR A 112 3.01 3.80 5.17
C TYR A 112 3.92 2.64 5.50
N LEU A 113 4.36 2.59 6.75
CA LEU A 113 4.84 1.38 7.40
C LEU A 113 3.64 0.66 8.04
N VAL A 114 3.45 -0.60 7.68
CA VAL A 114 2.35 -1.44 8.18
C VAL A 114 2.93 -2.58 8.98
N THR A 115 2.42 -2.82 10.16
CA THR A 115 2.86 -3.95 10.99
C THR A 115 1.67 -4.67 11.61
N PHE A 116 1.81 -6.00 11.80
CA PHE A 116 0.80 -6.81 12.48
C PHE A 116 0.95 -6.78 14.00
N GLU A 117 2.19 -6.67 14.50
CA GLU A 117 2.48 -6.54 15.92
C GLU A 117 3.45 -5.37 16.15
N ILE A 118 3.20 -4.58 17.19
CA ILE A 118 4.08 -3.46 17.57
C ILE A 118 4.16 -3.34 19.08
N ASN A 119 5.38 -3.05 19.59
CA ASN A 119 5.54 -2.72 20.99
C ASN A 119 4.98 -1.33 21.26
N GLU A 120 4.04 -1.22 22.21
CA GLU A 120 3.38 0.03 22.58
C GLU A 120 4.34 1.10 23.12
N ASP A 121 5.47 0.68 23.73
CA ASP A 121 6.51 1.60 24.22
C ASP A 121 7.17 2.42 23.11
N LEU A 122 6.99 2.02 21.84
CA LEU A 122 7.56 2.72 20.68
C LEU A 122 6.71 3.91 20.20
N ARG A 123 5.57 4.19 20.83
CA ARG A 123 4.61 5.19 20.36
C ARG A 123 5.22 6.58 20.21
N GLU A 124 5.96 7.06 21.19
CA GLU A 124 6.59 8.39 21.13
C GLU A 124 7.61 8.48 19.98
N GLU A 125 8.37 7.42 19.75
CA GLU A 125 9.35 7.39 18.65
C GLU A 125 8.65 7.32 17.28
N ILE A 126 7.53 6.61 17.16
CA ILE A 126 6.70 6.58 15.95
C ILE A 126 6.20 7.99 15.63
N GLU A 127 5.65 8.71 16.62
CA GLU A 127 5.17 10.07 16.45
C GLU A 127 6.30 11.02 16.06
N ARG A 128 7.47 10.89 16.68
CA ARG A 128 8.68 11.67 16.35
C ARG A 128 9.11 11.45 14.90
N LEU A 129 9.22 10.19 14.46
CA LEU A 129 9.58 9.84 13.10
C LEU A 129 8.54 10.32 12.07
N ASN A 130 7.25 10.15 12.38
CA ASN A 130 6.17 10.64 11.52
C ASN A 130 6.22 12.17 11.37
N ASN A 131 6.42 12.91 12.45
CA ASN A 131 6.54 14.36 12.40
C ASN A 131 7.73 14.81 11.56
N ALA A 132 8.86 14.12 11.65
CA ALA A 132 10.08 14.45 10.93
C ALA A 132 10.01 14.12 9.44
N PHE A 133 9.48 12.97 9.07
CA PHE A 133 9.60 12.41 7.72
C PHE A 133 8.26 12.21 6.99
N GLY A 134 7.13 12.21 7.69
CA GLY A 134 5.80 12.16 7.10
C GLY A 134 5.33 10.79 6.62
N ILE A 135 6.05 9.69 6.95
CA ILE A 135 5.57 8.34 6.70
C ILE A 135 4.59 7.96 7.79
N GLY A 136 3.41 7.49 7.39
CA GLY A 136 2.39 7.01 8.32
C GLY A 136 2.73 5.63 8.88
N VAL A 137 2.08 5.28 9.99
CA VAL A 137 2.21 3.95 10.61
C VAL A 137 0.83 3.36 10.80
N ILE A 138 0.66 2.12 10.37
CA ILE A 138 -0.57 1.35 10.45
C ILE A 138 -0.31 0.09 11.28
N LEU A 139 -1.19 -0.15 12.25
CA LEU A 139 -1.32 -1.43 12.92
C LEU A 139 -2.45 -2.20 12.24
N MET A 140 -2.12 -3.33 11.62
CA MET A 140 -3.10 -4.20 10.98
C MET A 140 -3.48 -5.37 11.88
N GLU A 141 -4.70 -5.82 11.72
CA GLU A 141 -5.28 -7.00 12.35
C GLU A 141 -5.84 -7.92 11.25
N ALA A 142 -6.26 -9.12 11.60
CA ALA A 142 -6.84 -10.06 10.62
C ALA A 142 -8.06 -9.47 9.90
N THR A 143 -8.89 -8.71 10.62
CA THR A 143 -10.18 -8.19 10.12
C THR A 143 -10.17 -6.71 9.73
N GLY A 144 -9.01 -6.03 9.88
CA GLY A 144 -8.96 -4.60 9.61
C GLY A 144 -7.61 -3.95 9.90
N TYR A 145 -7.62 -2.64 10.08
CA TYR A 145 -6.44 -1.91 10.50
C TYR A 145 -6.77 -0.57 11.17
N THR A 146 -5.84 -0.11 12.00
CA THR A 146 -5.87 1.19 12.66
C THR A 146 -4.68 2.03 12.21
N ILE A 147 -4.91 3.28 11.85
CA ILE A 147 -3.85 4.24 11.52
C ILE A 147 -3.35 4.83 12.85
N LEU A 148 -2.13 4.48 13.26
CA LEU A 148 -1.49 5.02 14.46
C LEU A 148 -1.03 6.46 14.23
N CYS A 149 -0.41 6.72 13.06
CA CYS A 149 -0.02 8.04 12.60
C CYS A 149 -0.36 8.18 11.12
N PRO A 150 -1.06 9.24 10.69
CA PRO A 150 -1.37 9.44 9.28
C PRO A 150 -0.11 9.83 8.48
N ALA A 151 -0.01 9.38 7.24
CA ALA A 151 1.01 9.85 6.32
C ALA A 151 0.74 11.30 5.91
N LYS A 152 1.81 12.06 5.67
CA LYS A 152 1.72 13.37 5.03
C LYS A 152 1.66 13.21 3.51
N GLU A 153 0.77 13.96 2.88
CA GLU A 153 0.64 13.98 1.43
C GLU A 153 1.89 14.57 0.77
N LYS A 154 2.28 13.97 -0.35
CA LYS A 154 3.41 14.39 -1.19
C LYS A 154 2.97 14.43 -2.65
N GLU A 155 3.69 15.18 -3.46
CA GLU A 155 3.55 15.11 -4.91
C GLU A 155 4.17 13.81 -5.45
N LEU A 156 3.65 13.31 -6.58
CA LEU A 156 4.20 12.13 -7.25
C LEU A 156 5.58 12.44 -7.85
N ASP A 157 6.57 11.60 -7.56
CA ASP A 157 7.88 11.67 -8.23
C ASP A 157 7.90 10.77 -9.47
N TYR A 158 7.64 11.38 -10.62
CA TYR A 158 7.61 10.68 -11.89
C TYR A 158 8.96 10.10 -12.32
N THR A 159 10.07 10.69 -11.87
CA THR A 159 11.41 10.16 -12.15
C THR A 159 11.62 8.82 -11.45
N THR A 160 11.19 8.72 -10.21
CA THR A 160 11.24 7.46 -9.45
C THR A 160 10.22 6.44 -10.00
N ILE A 161 9.00 6.88 -10.34
CA ILE A 161 8.01 6.01 -10.98
C ILE A 161 8.55 5.39 -12.28
N GLU A 162 9.25 6.16 -13.12
CA GLU A 162 9.86 5.64 -14.35
C GLU A 162 10.92 4.56 -14.04
N LYS A 163 11.78 4.79 -13.04
CA LYS A 163 12.75 3.77 -12.61
C LYS A 163 12.06 2.49 -12.14
N LEU A 164 11.01 2.60 -11.33
CA LEU A 164 10.26 1.45 -10.82
C LEU A 164 9.54 0.68 -11.94
N ASN A 165 8.98 1.38 -12.93
CA ASN A 165 8.39 0.76 -14.12
C ASN A 165 9.40 -0.07 -14.91
N ASN A 166 10.65 0.39 -15.00
CA ASN A 166 11.72 -0.34 -15.69
C ASN A 166 12.26 -1.52 -14.86
N LEU A 167 12.13 -1.47 -13.54
CA LEU A 167 12.64 -2.49 -12.64
C LEU A 167 11.68 -3.66 -12.42
N ASN A 168 10.38 -3.39 -12.27
CA ASN A 168 9.43 -4.41 -11.84
C ASN A 168 8.21 -4.46 -12.76
N PRO A 169 7.93 -5.62 -13.41
CA PRO A 169 6.82 -5.76 -14.35
C PRO A 169 5.44 -5.68 -13.67
N ASP A 170 5.29 -6.07 -12.40
CA ASP A 170 4.02 -5.94 -11.67
C ASP A 170 3.70 -4.47 -11.40
N PHE A 171 4.72 -3.68 -11.01
CA PHE A 171 4.59 -2.24 -10.84
C PHE A 171 4.23 -1.55 -12.17
N CYS A 172 4.97 -1.86 -13.22
CA CYS A 172 4.72 -1.33 -14.57
C CYS A 172 3.30 -1.66 -15.05
N LYS A 173 2.84 -2.89 -14.83
CA LYS A 173 1.47 -3.31 -15.18
C LYS A 173 0.42 -2.53 -14.39
N PHE A 174 0.66 -2.28 -13.10
CA PHE A 174 -0.24 -1.50 -12.25
C PHE A 174 -0.36 -0.07 -12.78
N ILE A 175 0.75 0.63 -12.98
CA ILE A 175 0.77 2.01 -13.50
C ILE A 175 0.16 2.09 -14.91
N THR A 176 0.47 1.13 -15.79
CA THR A 176 -0.10 1.09 -17.16
C THR A 176 -1.61 0.92 -17.15
N LYS A 177 -2.15 0.09 -16.28
CA LYS A 177 -3.60 -0.09 -16.17
C LYS A 177 -4.28 1.10 -15.51
N LEU A 178 -3.64 1.70 -14.50
CA LEU A 178 -4.11 2.91 -13.87
C LEU A 178 -4.18 4.08 -14.88
N SER A 179 -3.13 4.27 -15.68
CA SER A 179 -3.11 5.32 -16.71
C SER A 179 -4.23 5.15 -17.75
N LYS A 180 -4.63 3.90 -18.07
CA LYS A 180 -5.78 3.64 -18.94
C LYS A 180 -7.10 4.06 -18.31
N VAL A 181 -7.28 3.89 -17.00
CA VAL A 181 -8.47 4.38 -16.30
C VAL A 181 -8.53 5.91 -16.35
N MET A 182 -7.39 6.58 -16.10
CA MET A 182 -7.30 8.04 -16.06
C MET A 182 -7.52 8.69 -17.44
N ASN A 183 -7.17 8.00 -18.52
CA ASN A 183 -7.32 8.50 -19.90
C ASN A 183 -8.58 7.97 -20.61
N ALA A 184 -9.40 7.14 -19.95
CA ALA A 184 -10.62 6.63 -20.54
C ALA A 184 -11.65 7.76 -20.73
N SER A 185 -12.35 7.76 -21.89
CA SER A 185 -13.52 8.62 -22.06
C SER A 185 -14.65 8.15 -21.12
N LYS A 186 -15.61 9.03 -20.83
CA LYS A 186 -16.70 8.75 -19.88
C LYS A 186 -17.39 7.41 -20.15
N ASP A 187 -17.61 7.06 -21.42
CA ASP A 187 -18.33 5.85 -21.84
C ASP A 187 -17.53 4.56 -21.58
N TYR A 188 -16.20 4.64 -21.42
CA TYR A 188 -15.30 3.51 -21.23
C TYR A 188 -14.60 3.49 -19.86
N THR A 189 -14.90 4.44 -18.98
CA THR A 189 -14.25 4.54 -17.66
C THR A 189 -14.53 3.30 -16.81
N ASP A 190 -15.76 2.81 -16.80
CA ASP A 190 -16.14 1.63 -16.00
C ASP A 190 -15.43 0.36 -16.50
N ASP A 191 -15.35 0.14 -17.81
CA ASP A 191 -14.64 -0.99 -18.39
C ASP A 191 -13.13 -0.95 -18.08
N ALA A 192 -12.53 0.24 -18.17
CA ALA A 192 -11.13 0.45 -17.82
C ALA A 192 -10.89 0.19 -16.31
N LYS A 193 -11.80 0.67 -15.44
CA LYS A 193 -11.76 0.45 -13.99
C LYS A 193 -11.91 -1.05 -13.65
N GLN A 194 -12.84 -1.76 -14.30
CA GLN A 194 -12.98 -3.21 -14.14
C GLN A 194 -11.72 -3.97 -14.62
N SER A 195 -11.13 -3.54 -15.72
CA SER A 195 -9.86 -4.12 -16.22
C SER A 195 -8.68 -3.86 -15.26
N PHE A 196 -8.68 -2.72 -14.57
CA PHE A 196 -7.71 -2.41 -13.52
C PHE A 196 -7.94 -3.26 -12.28
N ILE A 197 -9.18 -3.39 -11.80
CA ILE A 197 -9.53 -4.20 -10.63
C ILE A 197 -9.08 -5.66 -10.80
N LYS A 198 -9.18 -6.22 -12.00
CA LYS A 198 -8.76 -7.60 -12.30
C LYS A 198 -7.26 -7.86 -12.09
N ILE A 199 -6.42 -6.85 -12.10
CA ILE A 199 -4.98 -7.01 -11.83
C ILE A 199 -4.61 -6.73 -10.37
N CYS A 200 -5.52 -6.15 -9.59
CA CYS A 200 -5.36 -5.98 -8.16
C CYS A 200 -5.44 -7.32 -7.44
N ASP A 201 -4.95 -7.37 -6.22
CA ASP A 201 -5.00 -8.58 -5.41
C ASP A 201 -6.46 -8.95 -5.09
N LYS A 202 -6.70 -10.27 -5.09
CA LYS A 202 -8.01 -10.80 -4.74
C LYS A 202 -8.27 -10.60 -3.25
N ILE A 203 -9.47 -10.17 -2.94
CA ILE A 203 -9.98 -10.05 -1.59
C ILE A 203 -10.68 -11.35 -1.16
N PHE A 204 -11.08 -11.44 0.10
CA PHE A 204 -11.93 -12.54 0.57
C PHE A 204 -13.38 -12.27 0.15
N ASP A 205 -14.06 -13.35 -0.21
CA ASP A 205 -15.47 -13.30 -0.64
C ASP A 205 -16.42 -13.33 0.59
N SER A 206 -15.96 -13.87 1.73
CA SER A 206 -16.70 -13.97 2.97
C SER A 206 -15.79 -13.94 4.20
N ASP A 207 -16.38 -13.73 5.38
CA ASP A 207 -15.68 -13.81 6.67
C ASP A 207 -15.21 -15.24 6.95
N ASP A 208 -15.96 -16.26 6.50
CA ASP A 208 -15.56 -17.66 6.63
C ASP A 208 -14.28 -17.97 5.84
N ASP A 209 -14.13 -17.39 4.64
CA ASP A 209 -12.91 -17.54 3.82
C ASP A 209 -11.71 -16.84 4.47
N LEU A 210 -11.96 -15.70 5.09
CA LEU A 210 -10.95 -14.96 5.86
C LEU A 210 -10.50 -15.78 7.08
N GLU A 211 -11.44 -16.29 7.88
CA GLU A 211 -11.13 -17.10 9.06
C GLU A 211 -10.37 -18.38 8.68
N LYS A 212 -10.81 -19.07 7.62
CA LYS A 212 -10.11 -20.23 7.09
C LYS A 212 -8.68 -19.90 6.67
N TYR A 213 -8.50 -18.80 5.98
CA TYR A 213 -7.17 -18.33 5.56
C TYR A 213 -6.26 -18.08 6.78
N CYS A 214 -6.75 -17.41 7.81
CA CYS A 214 -5.99 -17.16 9.03
C CYS A 214 -5.59 -18.47 9.72
N LYS A 215 -6.49 -19.46 9.78
CA LYS A 215 -6.20 -20.80 10.32
C LYS A 215 -5.13 -21.53 9.49
N ASP A 216 -5.27 -21.53 8.16
CA ASP A 216 -4.36 -22.22 7.25
C ASP A 216 -2.92 -21.66 7.33
N TYR A 217 -2.78 -20.36 7.60
CA TYR A 217 -1.49 -19.68 7.71
C TYR A 217 -1.02 -19.42 9.16
N ASN A 218 -1.74 -19.92 10.18
CA ASN A 218 -1.47 -19.67 11.60
C ASN A 218 -1.39 -18.19 11.99
N ILE A 219 -2.21 -17.35 11.37
CA ILE A 219 -2.33 -15.91 11.68
C ILE A 219 -3.33 -15.76 12.82
N PRO A 220 -3.02 -15.00 13.89
CA PRO A 220 -3.99 -14.68 14.95
C PRO A 220 -5.23 -13.99 14.38
N PHE A 221 -6.39 -14.46 14.81
CA PHE A 221 -7.70 -13.97 14.33
C PHE A 221 -8.50 -13.38 15.49
#